data_8d8cc75e976406ae758d737aed122ddd
#
_entry.id   8d8cc75e976406ae758d737aed122ddd
#
_cell.length_a   1.000
_cell.length_b   1.000
_cell.length_c   1.000
_cell.angle_alpha   90.00
_cell.angle_beta   90.00
_cell.angle_gamma   90.00
#
_symmetry.space_group_name_H-M   'P 1'
#
loop_
_entity.id
_entity.type
_entity.pdbx_description
1 polymer ?
#
loop_
_entity_poly.entity_id
_entity_poly.type
_entity_poly.pdbx_seq_one_letter_code
_entity_poly.pdbx_strand_id
1 'polypeptide(L)'
;MKTLKHIFLSILIWIFYVEAFEIRTGTKDYGYRIVFDGVKNYEYLPLSNTLIFKIDGEFKDSAIKLDPKFVKSIEISKDIITKKTIIYLEINDNIDPKVFSLSNPDRLVIDLKVLKQSINENNNTTKENKDSKKAISKKDSDDILNKILRSLETQASDNNSSDSMEIEIPKSFVGRKKIIVIDPGHGGHDPGAMANGLREKDINLKVALKLKSFLERDPRFKVYLTREDDRFIPLYDRTLIALEKKADLFISIHTNASENPNLSGTYIYTLNLRGATSKLAKMVEERENKTVLNVIKVSANPNVNKIVADMAISHTMTEGLNFAKFAQIYLKRNLKDTEFKRIESANFAVLKTPSIPSVLVETAFITNENDARLLANDEFLEKLAQSLYKATVDYFFKYKNLVFSKGKEES
;
A
#
# COMPACT_ATOMS: atom_id res chain seq x y z
N MET A 1 -70.36 21.52 14.84
CA MET A 1 -69.11 22.24 15.14
C MET A 1 -68.06 21.24 15.49
N LYS A 2 -67.17 20.93 14.56
CA LYS A 2 -65.97 20.15 14.83
C LYS A 2 -64.77 20.93 14.32
N THR A 3 -63.97 21.40 15.20
CA THR A 3 -62.75 22.17 14.96
C THR A 3 -61.67 21.27 14.39
N LEU A 4 -61.21 21.54 13.18
CA LEU A 4 -60.11 20.90 12.50
C LEU A 4 -58.81 21.49 13.01
N LYS A 5 -58.03 20.75 13.81
CA LYS A 5 -56.68 21.11 14.23
C LYS A 5 -55.74 20.87 13.09
N HIS A 6 -55.18 21.92 12.52
CA HIS A 6 -54.05 21.82 11.59
C HIS A 6 -52.76 21.49 12.38
N ILE A 7 -52.25 20.28 12.15
CA ILE A 7 -50.91 19.89 12.60
C ILE A 7 -49.94 20.39 11.54
N PHE A 8 -49.20 21.47 11.86
CA PHE A 8 -48.03 21.88 11.08
C PHE A 8 -46.89 20.91 11.38
N LEU A 9 -46.60 20.02 10.42
CA LEU A 9 -45.41 19.17 10.44
C LEU A 9 -44.25 20.02 9.91
N SER A 10 -43.47 20.61 10.79
CA SER A 10 -42.21 21.29 10.45
C SER A 10 -41.17 20.23 10.10
N ILE A 11 -40.97 20.00 8.81
CA ILE A 11 -39.84 19.20 8.29
C ILE A 11 -38.60 20.08 8.51
N LEU A 12 -37.80 19.72 9.51
CA LEU A 12 -36.47 20.29 9.73
C LEU A 12 -35.55 19.70 8.66
N ILE A 13 -35.39 20.40 7.55
CA ILE A 13 -34.39 20.08 6.55
C ILE A 13 -33.04 20.48 7.16
N TRP A 14 -32.29 19.51 7.67
CA TRP A 14 -30.89 19.68 7.96
C TRP A 14 -30.12 19.84 6.65
N ILE A 15 -29.93 21.10 6.25
CA ILE A 15 -28.98 21.42 5.18
C ILE A 15 -27.60 21.20 5.79
N PHE A 16 -26.96 20.09 5.46
CA PHE A 16 -25.54 19.94 5.73
C PHE A 16 -24.81 20.98 4.87
N TYR A 17 -24.42 22.07 5.48
CA TYR A 17 -23.48 23.00 4.86
C TYR A 17 -22.14 22.29 4.76
N VAL A 18 -21.79 21.83 3.56
CA VAL A 18 -20.43 21.40 3.26
C VAL A 18 -19.61 22.68 3.19
N GLU A 19 -18.74 22.89 4.16
CA GLU A 19 -17.81 24.03 4.16
C GLU A 19 -16.93 23.93 2.93
N ALA A 20 -16.90 24.97 2.10
CA ALA A 20 -16.07 25.01 0.93
C ALA A 20 -14.79 25.78 1.23
N PHE A 21 -13.64 25.33 0.71
CA PHE A 21 -12.36 25.98 0.91
C PHE A 21 -11.71 26.40 -0.41
N GLU A 22 -10.80 27.36 -0.35
CA GLU A 22 -10.04 27.88 -1.50
C GLU A 22 -8.54 27.76 -1.21
N ILE A 23 -7.75 27.66 -2.29
CA ILE A 23 -6.28 27.57 -2.19
C ILE A 23 -5.67 28.86 -2.74
N ARG A 24 -4.86 29.51 -1.89
CA ARG A 24 -4.06 30.67 -2.27
C ARG A 24 -2.58 30.33 -2.12
N THR A 25 -1.76 30.86 -3.02
CA THR A 25 -0.32 30.65 -3.01
C THR A 25 0.42 31.98 -3.17
N GLY A 26 1.64 32.05 -2.66
CA GLY A 26 2.47 33.24 -2.81
C GLY A 26 3.89 33.09 -2.27
N THR A 27 4.82 33.80 -2.90
CA THR A 27 6.20 33.91 -2.45
C THR A 27 6.31 34.85 -1.25
N LYS A 28 7.15 34.51 -0.29
CA LYS A 28 7.51 35.28 0.88
C LYS A 28 9.03 35.36 1.01
N ASP A 29 9.52 36.31 1.82
CA ASP A 29 10.97 36.51 2.04
C ASP A 29 11.69 35.24 2.53
N TYR A 30 10.96 34.36 3.22
CA TYR A 30 11.48 33.10 3.76
C TYR A 30 11.21 31.86 2.86
N GLY A 31 10.49 32.00 1.73
CA GLY A 31 10.17 30.90 0.87
C GLY A 31 8.81 31.02 0.17
N TYR A 32 8.07 29.91 0.04
CA TYR A 32 6.78 29.86 -0.63
C TYR A 32 5.69 29.42 0.34
N ARG A 33 4.53 30.03 0.30
CA ARG A 33 3.40 29.73 1.19
C ARG A 33 2.19 29.28 0.38
N ILE A 34 1.56 28.21 0.85
CA ILE A 34 0.26 27.72 0.38
C ILE A 34 -0.72 27.85 1.54
N VAL A 35 -1.89 28.42 1.30
CA VAL A 35 -2.94 28.62 2.29
C VAL A 35 -4.24 28.02 1.78
N PHE A 36 -4.83 27.18 2.58
CA PHE A 36 -6.17 26.64 2.37
C PHE A 36 -7.13 27.43 3.28
N ASP A 37 -7.86 28.35 2.68
CA ASP A 37 -8.79 29.23 3.41
C ASP A 37 -10.12 28.51 3.66
N GLY A 38 -10.63 28.57 4.88
CA GLY A 38 -11.87 27.90 5.29
C GLY A 38 -11.65 26.46 5.79
N VAL A 39 -10.41 25.99 5.90
CA VAL A 39 -10.10 24.65 6.44
C VAL A 39 -10.03 24.69 7.96
N LYS A 40 -11.00 24.05 8.61
CA LYS A 40 -11.09 23.91 10.05
C LYS A 40 -10.52 22.60 10.55
N ASN A 41 -10.89 21.49 9.91
CA ASN A 41 -10.46 20.15 10.27
C ASN A 41 -9.72 19.51 9.10
N TYR A 42 -8.59 18.90 9.39
CA TYR A 42 -7.82 18.15 8.43
C TYR A 42 -7.01 17.05 9.12
N GLU A 43 -6.70 16.01 8.37
CA GLU A 43 -5.68 15.02 8.70
C GLU A 43 -4.47 15.26 7.81
N TYR A 44 -3.27 15.16 8.36
CA TYR A 44 -2.02 15.41 7.65
C TYR A 44 -1.09 14.21 7.76
N LEU A 45 -0.62 13.74 6.62
CA LEU A 45 0.33 12.63 6.52
C LEU A 45 1.51 13.05 5.63
N PRO A 46 2.69 13.34 6.21
CA PRO A 46 3.91 13.58 5.43
C PRO A 46 4.49 12.24 4.96
N LEU A 47 4.73 12.11 3.66
CA LEU A 47 5.38 10.97 3.04
C LEU A 47 6.54 11.44 2.17
N SER A 48 7.75 11.45 2.73
CA SER A 48 8.92 11.99 2.02
C SER A 48 8.63 13.39 1.48
N ASN A 49 8.63 13.56 0.16
CA ASN A 49 8.36 14.84 -0.50
C ASN A 49 6.89 15.06 -0.88
N THR A 50 5.99 14.18 -0.46
CA THR A 50 4.55 14.32 -0.68
C THR A 50 3.83 14.58 0.63
N LEU A 51 3.10 15.67 0.68
CA LEU A 51 2.27 16.06 1.80
C LEU A 51 0.83 15.72 1.45
N ILE A 52 0.22 14.78 2.20
CA ILE A 52 -1.16 14.35 1.97
C ILE A 52 -2.05 14.99 3.02
N PHE A 53 -3.12 15.64 2.57
CA PHE A 53 -4.14 16.22 3.44
C PHE A 53 -5.50 15.61 3.13
N LYS A 54 -6.22 15.20 4.17
CA LYS A 54 -7.66 14.92 4.11
C LYS A 54 -8.40 16.04 4.80
N ILE A 55 -9.20 16.77 4.05
CA ILE A 55 -9.84 17.99 4.49
C ILE A 55 -11.36 17.79 4.54
N ASP A 56 -11.98 18.18 5.66
CA ASP A 56 -13.43 18.29 5.76
C ASP A 56 -13.88 19.53 4.98
N GLY A 57 -14.48 19.31 3.80
CA GLY A 57 -14.92 20.39 2.93
C GLY A 57 -14.75 20.11 1.45
N GLU A 58 -15.37 20.90 0.62
CA GLU A 58 -15.23 20.83 -0.84
C GLU A 58 -14.27 21.91 -1.35
N PHE A 59 -13.35 21.51 -2.22
CA PHE A 59 -12.51 22.48 -2.91
C PHE A 59 -13.33 23.25 -3.94
N LYS A 60 -13.30 24.58 -3.82
CA LYS A 60 -13.80 25.45 -4.89
C LYS A 60 -12.74 25.54 -5.96
N ASP A 61 -13.11 25.13 -7.16
CA ASP A 61 -12.20 25.16 -8.31
C ASP A 61 -11.70 26.59 -8.55
N SER A 62 -10.42 26.79 -8.32
CA SER A 62 -9.71 28.06 -8.51
C SER A 62 -8.38 27.79 -9.18
N ALA A 63 -7.93 28.70 -10.03
CA ALA A 63 -6.64 28.59 -10.71
C ALA A 63 -5.51 28.69 -9.68
N ILE A 64 -4.89 27.55 -9.35
CA ILE A 64 -3.77 27.48 -8.41
C ILE A 64 -2.47 27.75 -9.20
N LYS A 65 -1.79 28.85 -8.86
CA LYS A 65 -0.49 29.15 -9.47
C LYS A 65 0.61 28.60 -8.59
N LEU A 66 1.23 27.49 -9.00
CA LEU A 66 2.34 26.86 -8.29
C LEU A 66 3.68 27.48 -8.73
N ASP A 67 4.60 27.61 -7.77
CA ASP A 67 6.00 27.97 -8.06
C ASP A 67 6.80 26.66 -8.20
N PRO A 68 7.32 26.34 -9.42
CA PRO A 68 8.01 25.09 -9.70
C PRO A 68 9.33 24.93 -8.93
N LYS A 69 9.84 26.01 -8.31
CA LYS A 69 10.99 25.95 -7.42
C LYS A 69 10.68 25.23 -6.10
N PHE A 70 9.44 25.23 -5.66
CA PHE A 70 9.03 24.68 -4.36
C PHE A 70 8.13 23.46 -4.50
N VAL A 71 7.24 23.47 -5.49
CA VAL A 71 6.18 22.48 -5.65
C VAL A 71 6.27 21.88 -7.04
N LYS A 72 6.31 20.55 -7.09
CA LYS A 72 6.30 19.79 -8.34
C LYS A 72 4.86 19.65 -8.86
N SER A 73 3.93 19.29 -7.98
CA SER A 73 2.52 19.09 -8.35
C SER A 73 1.58 19.26 -7.17
N ILE A 74 0.32 19.54 -7.48
CA ILE A 74 -0.81 19.40 -6.56
C ILE A 74 -1.90 18.60 -7.24
N GLU A 75 -2.40 17.58 -6.58
CA GLU A 75 -3.53 16.78 -7.02
C GLU A 75 -4.64 16.86 -5.99
N ILE A 76 -5.87 17.09 -6.44
CA ILE A 76 -7.04 17.25 -5.59
C ILE A 76 -8.08 16.23 -6.03
N SER A 77 -8.53 15.40 -5.11
CA SER A 77 -9.54 14.37 -5.35
C SER A 77 -10.58 14.37 -4.23
N LYS A 78 -11.70 13.69 -4.46
CA LYS A 78 -12.77 13.52 -3.45
C LYS A 78 -12.86 12.07 -3.04
N ASP A 79 -12.71 11.81 -1.75
CA ASP A 79 -12.99 10.51 -1.16
C ASP A 79 -14.50 10.20 -1.23
N ILE A 80 -14.86 9.15 -1.94
CA ILE A 80 -16.26 8.77 -2.20
C ILE A 80 -16.96 8.31 -0.92
N ILE A 81 -16.21 7.70 0.00
CA ILE A 81 -16.74 7.11 1.23
C ILE A 81 -16.91 8.18 2.30
N THR A 82 -15.84 8.88 2.62
CA THR A 82 -15.80 9.88 3.69
C THR A 82 -16.30 11.25 3.27
N LYS A 83 -16.46 11.48 1.96
CA LYS A 83 -16.82 12.79 1.35
C LYS A 83 -15.78 13.88 1.59
N LYS A 84 -14.62 13.55 2.13
CA LYS A 84 -13.52 14.50 2.35
C LYS A 84 -12.80 14.81 1.04
N THR A 85 -12.21 15.99 0.95
CA THR A 85 -11.27 16.33 -0.11
C THR A 85 -9.88 15.83 0.26
N ILE A 86 -9.24 15.10 -0.65
CA ILE A 86 -7.87 14.63 -0.49
C ILE A 86 -6.96 15.45 -1.38
N ILE A 87 -5.89 15.98 -0.81
CA ILE A 87 -4.89 16.78 -1.52
C ILE A 87 -3.54 16.11 -1.41
N TYR A 88 -2.90 15.87 -2.53
CA TYR A 88 -1.52 15.45 -2.64
C TYR A 88 -0.70 16.63 -3.11
N LEU A 89 0.17 17.11 -2.27
CA LEU A 89 1.10 18.19 -2.57
C LEU A 89 2.51 17.62 -2.65
N GLU A 90 3.07 17.54 -3.84
CA GLU A 90 4.44 17.11 -4.05
C GLU A 90 5.39 18.30 -4.06
N ILE A 91 6.36 18.29 -3.16
CA ILE A 91 7.39 19.34 -3.01
C ILE A 91 8.74 18.86 -3.54
N ASN A 92 9.66 19.79 -3.85
CA ASN A 92 11.02 19.45 -4.28
C ASN A 92 11.85 18.86 -3.13
N ASP A 93 12.88 18.07 -3.47
CA ASP A 93 13.70 17.30 -2.52
C ASP A 93 14.49 18.16 -1.52
N ASN A 94 14.76 19.43 -1.89
CA ASN A 94 15.50 20.38 -1.06
C ASN A 94 14.59 21.34 -0.29
N ILE A 95 13.32 20.99 -0.12
CA ILE A 95 12.33 21.83 0.57
C ILE A 95 12.01 21.27 1.95
N ASP A 96 12.00 22.16 2.94
CA ASP A 96 11.55 21.89 4.31
C ASP A 96 10.12 22.43 4.49
N PRO A 97 9.10 21.57 4.63
CA PRO A 97 7.72 21.98 4.81
C PRO A 97 7.38 22.21 6.28
N LYS A 98 6.75 23.34 6.59
CA LYS A 98 6.15 23.59 7.90
C LYS A 98 4.64 23.73 7.75
N VAL A 99 3.87 22.82 8.36
CA VAL A 99 2.41 22.76 8.31
C VAL A 99 1.83 23.22 9.64
N PHE A 100 0.86 24.12 9.61
CA PHE A 100 0.19 24.64 10.82
C PHE A 100 -1.19 25.24 10.49
N SER A 101 -2.05 25.35 11.51
CA SER A 101 -3.36 25.97 11.40
C SER A 101 -3.36 27.39 11.97
N LEU A 102 -4.22 28.23 11.42
CA LEU A 102 -4.59 29.53 11.95
C LEU A 102 -6.10 29.57 12.12
N SER A 103 -6.56 30.21 13.22
CA SER A 103 -7.98 30.47 13.47
C SER A 103 -8.30 31.98 13.25
N ASN A 104 -9.61 32.27 13.01
CA ASN A 104 -10.15 33.62 12.81
C ASN A 104 -9.55 34.38 11.60
N PRO A 105 -9.83 34.02 10.36
CA PRO A 105 -10.60 32.85 9.91
C PRO A 105 -9.76 31.54 9.92
N ASP A 106 -10.46 30.39 9.90
CA ASP A 106 -9.81 29.09 9.89
C ASP A 106 -9.02 28.88 8.59
N ARG A 107 -7.75 28.50 8.73
CA ARG A 107 -6.83 28.28 7.61
C ARG A 107 -5.84 27.17 7.92
N LEU A 108 -5.58 26.34 6.94
CA LEU A 108 -4.42 25.44 6.93
C LEU A 108 -3.31 26.14 6.13
N VAL A 109 -2.12 26.23 6.70
CA VAL A 109 -0.97 26.93 6.11
C VAL A 109 0.20 25.98 5.93
N ILE A 110 0.83 26.03 4.77
CA ILE A 110 2.03 25.28 4.45
C ILE A 110 3.11 26.28 4.04
N ASP A 111 4.16 26.41 4.84
CA ASP A 111 5.36 27.18 4.51
C ASP A 111 6.43 26.24 3.97
N LEU A 112 6.94 26.54 2.80
CA LEU A 112 7.97 25.80 2.10
C LEU A 112 9.26 26.61 2.06
N LYS A 113 10.35 26.09 2.64
CA LYS A 113 11.67 26.73 2.68
C LYS A 113 12.69 25.90 1.95
N VAL A 114 13.62 26.53 1.25
CA VAL A 114 14.78 25.84 0.65
C VAL A 114 15.75 25.49 1.78
N LEU A 115 16.11 24.20 1.88
CA LEU A 115 17.21 23.77 2.74
C LEU A 115 18.51 24.36 2.23
N LYS A 116 19.21 25.13 3.06
CA LYS A 116 20.56 25.63 2.73
C LYS A 116 21.50 24.43 2.66
N GLN A 117 22.08 24.18 1.50
CA GLN A 117 23.23 23.28 1.40
C GLN A 117 24.37 23.90 2.22
N SER A 118 24.82 23.22 3.24
CA SER A 118 26.08 23.55 3.92
C SER A 118 27.22 23.25 2.94
N ILE A 119 27.77 24.30 2.35
CA ILE A 119 29.05 24.24 1.64
C ILE A 119 30.09 23.95 2.71
N ASN A 120 30.64 22.74 2.72
CA ASN A 120 31.81 22.39 3.54
C ASN A 120 33.04 23.04 2.93
N GLU A 121 33.40 24.22 3.43
CA GLU A 121 34.80 24.64 3.42
C GLU A 121 35.48 24.07 4.67
N ASN A 122 36.56 23.37 4.43
CA ASN A 122 37.46 22.82 5.45
C ASN A 122 37.92 23.89 6.44
N ASN A 123 37.81 23.63 7.75
CA ASN A 123 38.93 23.69 8.69
C ASN A 123 38.52 23.31 10.13
N ASN A 124 39.21 22.31 10.61
CA ASN A 124 39.68 21.98 11.97
C ASN A 124 38.84 22.28 13.23
N THR A 125 38.68 21.18 14.00
CA THR A 125 38.59 21.05 15.45
C THR A 125 37.33 21.57 16.14
N THR A 126 36.43 20.63 16.50
CA THR A 126 36.07 20.36 17.91
C THR A 126 35.17 19.12 17.99
N LYS A 127 35.37 18.31 19.02
CA LYS A 127 34.63 17.09 19.34
C LYS A 127 33.19 17.43 19.65
N GLU A 128 32.25 16.87 18.86
CA GLU A 128 30.87 16.76 19.27
C GLU A 128 30.33 15.34 18.99
N ASN A 129 29.60 14.84 19.97
CA ASN A 129 29.00 13.52 20.02
C ASN A 129 28.15 13.25 18.77
N LYS A 130 28.60 12.30 17.95
CA LYS A 130 27.80 11.72 16.84
C LYS A 130 27.15 10.43 17.31
N ASP A 131 25.92 10.52 17.84
CA ASP A 131 24.99 9.43 17.77
C ASP A 131 24.40 9.33 16.34
N SER A 132 25.23 8.96 15.39
CA SER A 132 24.79 8.60 14.04
C SER A 132 24.55 7.09 14.03
N LYS A 133 23.28 6.68 14.08
CA LYS A 133 22.86 5.32 13.73
C LYS A 133 23.40 4.98 12.35
N LYS A 134 24.47 4.22 12.30
CA LYS A 134 25.04 3.70 11.05
C LYS A 134 24.03 2.74 10.43
N ALA A 135 23.43 3.12 9.30
CA ALA A 135 22.55 2.25 8.56
C ALA A 135 23.37 1.09 7.97
N ILE A 136 22.89 -0.14 8.12
CA ILE A 136 23.50 -1.32 7.48
C ILE A 136 23.60 -1.08 5.98
N SER A 137 24.73 -1.46 5.38
CA SER A 137 24.89 -1.34 3.93
C SER A 137 23.87 -2.23 3.20
N LYS A 138 23.47 -1.84 2.00
CA LYS A 138 22.59 -2.65 1.15
C LYS A 138 23.17 -4.04 0.91
N LYS A 139 24.49 -4.16 0.78
CA LYS A 139 25.22 -5.42 0.58
C LYS A 139 25.04 -6.36 1.78
N ASP A 140 25.19 -5.86 3.00
CA ASP A 140 25.05 -6.69 4.21
C ASP A 140 23.61 -7.17 4.41
N SER A 141 22.63 -6.32 4.07
CA SER A 141 21.21 -6.72 4.08
C SER A 141 20.91 -7.81 3.06
N ASP A 142 21.48 -7.72 1.84
CA ASP A 142 21.34 -8.71 0.79
C ASP A 142 22.02 -10.04 1.18
N ASP A 143 23.17 -10.00 1.83
CA ASP A 143 23.89 -11.19 2.31
C ASP A 143 23.12 -11.91 3.42
N ILE A 144 22.53 -11.18 4.37
CA ILE A 144 21.64 -11.74 5.41
C ILE A 144 20.43 -12.41 4.76
N LEU A 145 19.78 -11.71 3.84
CA LEU A 145 18.62 -12.22 3.12
C LEU A 145 18.96 -13.55 2.41
N ASN A 146 20.04 -13.56 1.62
CA ASN A 146 20.46 -14.73 0.86
C ASN A 146 20.82 -15.90 1.80
N LYS A 147 21.46 -15.64 2.94
CA LYS A 147 21.77 -16.68 3.93
C LYS A 147 20.51 -17.34 4.50
N ILE A 148 19.50 -16.52 4.86
CA ILE A 148 18.22 -17.03 5.39
C ILE A 148 17.49 -17.82 4.32
N LEU A 149 17.36 -17.26 3.10
CA LEU A 149 16.66 -17.92 2.00
C LEU A 149 17.30 -19.29 1.69
N ARG A 150 18.63 -19.37 1.59
CA ARG A 150 19.33 -20.65 1.40
C ARG A 150 19.08 -21.64 2.53
N SER A 151 19.10 -21.20 3.80
CA SER A 151 18.81 -22.10 4.92
C SER A 151 17.37 -22.65 4.87
N LEU A 152 16.40 -21.84 4.45
CA LEU A 152 15.02 -22.28 4.27
C LEU A 152 14.87 -23.24 3.07
N GLU A 153 15.59 -22.99 1.97
CA GLU A 153 15.61 -23.86 0.79
C GLU A 153 16.24 -25.23 1.12
N THR A 154 17.36 -25.26 1.85
CA THR A 154 18.03 -26.51 2.27
C THR A 154 17.12 -27.32 3.19
N GLN A 155 16.48 -26.70 4.18
CA GLN A 155 15.49 -27.37 5.03
C GLN A 155 14.28 -27.91 4.26
N ALA A 156 13.98 -27.32 3.09
CA ALA A 156 12.93 -27.82 2.20
C ALA A 156 13.36 -29.05 1.43
N SER A 157 14.67 -29.23 1.14
CA SER A 157 15.20 -30.35 0.37
C SER A 157 15.37 -31.62 1.21
N ASP A 158 15.69 -31.47 2.50
CA ASP A 158 16.01 -32.58 3.39
C ASP A 158 14.77 -33.28 3.98
N ASN A 159 13.61 -32.64 3.93
CA ASN A 159 12.36 -33.17 4.49
C ASN A 159 11.45 -33.74 3.39
N ASN A 160 11.65 -34.99 3.03
CA ASN A 160 10.67 -35.82 2.30
C ASN A 160 9.47 -36.22 3.20
N SER A 161 9.44 -35.78 4.45
CA SER A 161 8.35 -35.96 5.36
C SER A 161 7.38 -34.76 5.29
N SER A 162 6.09 -35.08 5.32
CA SER A 162 4.96 -34.13 5.42
C SER A 162 4.95 -33.32 6.71
N ASP A 163 6.10 -33.17 7.35
CA ASP A 163 6.23 -32.44 8.59
C ASP A 163 6.16 -30.94 8.29
N SER A 164 4.99 -30.41 8.51
CA SER A 164 4.72 -28.96 8.50
C SER A 164 5.77 -28.31 9.40
N MET A 165 6.60 -27.40 8.86
CA MET A 165 7.36 -26.49 9.71
C MET A 165 6.34 -25.75 10.57
N GLU A 166 6.11 -26.24 11.76
CA GLU A 166 5.22 -25.62 12.71
C GLU A 166 5.86 -24.31 13.15
N ILE A 167 5.23 -23.21 12.81
CA ILE A 167 5.68 -21.91 13.31
C ILE A 167 5.20 -21.83 14.76
N GLU A 168 6.15 -21.77 15.67
CA GLU A 168 5.84 -21.56 17.07
C GLU A 168 5.20 -20.16 17.25
N ILE A 169 3.91 -20.17 17.63
CA ILE A 169 3.17 -18.96 17.93
C ILE A 169 3.41 -18.62 19.40
N PRO A 170 4.03 -17.48 19.72
CA PRO A 170 4.27 -17.11 21.12
C PRO A 170 2.94 -16.83 21.82
N LYS A 171 2.82 -17.27 23.09
CA LYS A 171 1.63 -17.03 23.91
C LYS A 171 1.36 -15.54 24.15
N SER A 172 2.39 -14.72 24.14
CA SER A 172 2.31 -13.27 24.30
C SER A 172 3.44 -12.59 23.51
N PHE A 173 3.25 -11.32 23.20
CA PHE A 173 4.25 -10.52 22.50
C PHE A 173 4.39 -9.14 23.15
N VAL A 174 5.62 -8.79 23.51
CA VAL A 174 5.97 -7.47 24.03
C VAL A 174 6.65 -6.69 22.90
N GLY A 175 6.05 -5.59 22.48
CA GLY A 175 6.55 -4.76 21.40
C GLY A 175 5.43 -4.24 20.48
N ARG A 176 5.84 -3.48 19.46
CA ARG A 176 4.89 -2.99 18.45
C ARG A 176 4.47 -4.13 17.52
N LYS A 177 3.19 -4.45 17.51
CA LYS A 177 2.62 -5.42 16.55
C LYS A 177 2.86 -4.95 15.13
N LYS A 178 3.17 -5.90 14.24
CA LYS A 178 3.26 -5.62 12.81
C LYS A 178 1.87 -5.52 12.21
N ILE A 179 1.63 -4.45 11.47
CA ILE A 179 0.33 -4.16 10.85
C ILE A 179 0.36 -4.71 9.42
N ILE A 180 -0.53 -5.66 9.16
CA ILE A 180 -0.70 -6.28 7.86
C ILE A 180 -2.03 -5.80 7.28
N VAL A 181 -2.00 -5.26 6.07
CA VAL A 181 -3.22 -4.98 5.31
C VAL A 181 -3.32 -5.99 4.17
N ILE A 182 -4.43 -6.72 4.15
CA ILE A 182 -4.75 -7.70 3.11
C ILE A 182 -5.83 -7.08 2.23
N ASP A 183 -5.63 -7.14 0.92
CA ASP A 183 -6.53 -6.57 -0.06
C ASP A 183 -7.14 -7.68 -0.93
N PRO A 184 -8.38 -8.13 -0.65
CA PRO A 184 -9.08 -9.01 -1.58
C PRO A 184 -9.46 -8.22 -2.83
N GLY A 185 -8.82 -8.49 -3.98
CA GLY A 185 -9.11 -7.82 -5.24
C GLY A 185 -10.58 -7.89 -5.64
N HIS A 186 -11.03 -6.93 -6.45
CA HIS A 186 -12.41 -6.81 -6.94
C HIS A 186 -13.46 -6.68 -5.83
N GLY A 187 -14.73 -7.01 -6.11
CA GLY A 187 -15.83 -6.98 -5.13
C GLY A 187 -17.03 -6.16 -5.59
N GLY A 188 -18.21 -6.43 -5.02
CA GLY A 188 -19.48 -5.78 -5.39
C GLY A 188 -19.83 -6.00 -6.85
N HIS A 189 -19.98 -4.92 -7.59
CA HIS A 189 -20.31 -4.95 -9.03
C HIS A 189 -19.15 -5.39 -9.93
N ASP A 190 -17.92 -5.42 -9.43
CA ASP A 190 -16.74 -5.91 -10.13
C ASP A 190 -16.48 -7.38 -9.76
N PRO A 191 -16.85 -8.36 -10.61
CA PRO A 191 -16.65 -9.77 -10.31
C PRO A 191 -15.19 -10.22 -10.47
N GLY A 192 -14.32 -9.42 -11.10
CA GLY A 192 -13.05 -9.86 -11.63
C GLY A 192 -13.21 -10.86 -12.77
N ALA A 193 -12.22 -11.74 -12.96
CA ALA A 193 -12.31 -12.81 -13.94
C ALA A 193 -13.40 -13.85 -13.56
N MET A 194 -14.09 -14.37 -14.57
CA MET A 194 -15.12 -15.41 -14.41
C MET A 194 -14.88 -16.53 -15.39
N ALA A 195 -14.67 -17.74 -14.91
CA ALA A 195 -14.54 -18.95 -15.71
C ALA A 195 -14.84 -20.19 -14.85
N ASN A 196 -15.17 -21.32 -15.49
CA ASN A 196 -15.38 -22.60 -14.82
C ASN A 196 -16.36 -22.55 -13.63
N GLY A 197 -17.39 -21.66 -13.70
CA GLY A 197 -18.37 -21.48 -12.64
C GLY A 197 -17.88 -20.71 -11.42
N LEU A 198 -16.67 -20.17 -11.46
CA LEU A 198 -16.05 -19.41 -10.39
C LEU A 198 -16.00 -17.91 -10.72
N ARG A 199 -15.96 -17.08 -9.66
CA ARG A 199 -15.73 -15.62 -9.74
C ARG A 199 -14.49 -15.28 -8.93
N GLU A 200 -13.60 -14.52 -9.51
CA GLU A 200 -12.34 -14.10 -8.88
C GLU A 200 -12.58 -13.41 -7.53
N LYS A 201 -13.52 -12.46 -7.45
CA LYS A 201 -13.81 -11.73 -6.22
C LYS A 201 -14.13 -12.61 -5.01
N ASP A 202 -14.78 -13.77 -5.25
CA ASP A 202 -15.19 -14.69 -4.18
C ASP A 202 -13.99 -15.50 -3.68
N ILE A 203 -13.12 -15.94 -4.61
CA ILE A 203 -11.88 -16.66 -4.28
C ILE A 203 -10.94 -15.74 -3.50
N ASN A 204 -10.73 -14.53 -4.00
CA ASN A 204 -9.87 -13.53 -3.37
C ASN A 204 -10.30 -13.25 -1.92
N LEU A 205 -11.60 -13.09 -1.69
CA LEU A 205 -12.15 -12.88 -0.35
C LEU A 205 -11.92 -14.10 0.57
N LYS A 206 -12.16 -15.30 0.07
CA LYS A 206 -11.94 -16.54 0.86
C LYS A 206 -10.49 -16.68 1.29
N VAL A 207 -9.54 -16.50 0.37
CA VAL A 207 -8.10 -16.57 0.69
C VAL A 207 -7.70 -15.48 1.69
N ALA A 208 -8.18 -14.25 1.50
CA ALA A 208 -7.88 -13.13 2.38
C ALA A 208 -8.40 -13.37 3.81
N LEU A 209 -9.63 -13.89 3.96
CA LEU A 209 -10.21 -14.23 5.26
C LEU A 209 -9.45 -15.36 5.97
N LYS A 210 -8.99 -16.38 5.22
CA LYS A 210 -8.15 -17.45 5.76
C LYS A 210 -6.79 -16.91 6.24
N LEU A 211 -6.14 -16.05 5.43
CA LEU A 211 -4.88 -15.42 5.79
C LEU A 211 -5.04 -14.53 7.03
N LYS A 212 -6.13 -13.73 7.10
CA LYS A 212 -6.49 -12.96 8.28
C LYS A 212 -6.58 -13.85 9.52
N SER A 213 -7.29 -14.97 9.41
CA SER A 213 -7.46 -15.92 10.53
C SER A 213 -6.13 -16.48 11.05
N PHE A 214 -5.17 -16.82 10.16
CA PHE A 214 -3.84 -17.27 10.60
C PHE A 214 -3.07 -16.16 11.31
N LEU A 215 -3.06 -14.95 10.76
CA LEU A 215 -2.32 -13.83 11.31
C LEU A 215 -2.91 -13.32 12.63
N GLU A 216 -4.24 -13.32 12.80
CA GLU A 216 -4.89 -12.85 14.03
C GLU A 216 -4.67 -13.78 15.25
N ARG A 217 -4.42 -15.09 15.01
CA ARG A 217 -4.03 -16.03 16.08
C ARG A 217 -2.63 -15.76 16.61
N ASP A 218 -1.81 -15.03 15.87
CA ASP A 218 -0.45 -14.70 16.27
C ASP A 218 -0.40 -13.29 16.89
N PRO A 219 -0.07 -13.18 18.20
CA PRO A 219 -0.13 -11.93 18.95
C PRO A 219 0.86 -10.87 18.43
N ARG A 220 1.78 -11.23 17.56
CA ARG A 220 2.77 -10.33 16.94
C ARG A 220 2.17 -9.43 15.84
N PHE A 221 0.97 -9.77 15.36
CA PHE A 221 0.33 -9.07 14.25
C PHE A 221 -0.93 -8.31 14.65
N LYS A 222 -1.26 -7.30 13.86
CA LYS A 222 -2.55 -6.64 13.78
C LYS A 222 -2.96 -6.60 12.31
N VAL A 223 -4.16 -7.07 12.02
CA VAL A 223 -4.59 -7.30 10.63
C VAL A 223 -5.76 -6.40 10.27
N TYR A 224 -5.77 -5.91 9.06
CA TYR A 224 -6.91 -5.21 8.46
C TYR A 224 -7.11 -5.74 7.03
N LEU A 225 -8.36 -5.76 6.60
CA LEU A 225 -8.73 -6.03 5.22
C LEU A 225 -9.24 -4.74 4.58
N THR A 226 -9.04 -4.58 3.26
CA THR A 226 -9.67 -3.50 2.50
C THR A 226 -11.18 -3.72 2.38
N ARG A 227 -11.63 -4.99 2.29
CA ARG A 227 -13.01 -5.42 2.42
C ARG A 227 -13.11 -6.77 3.14
N GLU A 228 -14.19 -6.97 3.90
CA GLU A 228 -14.48 -8.22 4.60
C GLU A 228 -15.76 -8.91 4.05
N ASP A 229 -16.41 -8.27 3.11
CA ASP A 229 -17.64 -8.73 2.45
C ASP A 229 -17.58 -8.46 0.93
N ASP A 230 -18.68 -8.74 0.23
CA ASP A 230 -18.81 -8.50 -1.23
C ASP A 230 -19.16 -7.03 -1.53
N ARG A 231 -18.27 -6.09 -1.19
CA ARG A 231 -18.35 -4.68 -1.56
C ARG A 231 -17.25 -4.30 -2.54
N PHE A 232 -17.51 -3.32 -3.40
CA PHE A 232 -16.50 -2.73 -4.28
C PHE A 232 -15.69 -1.68 -3.53
N ILE A 233 -14.36 -1.76 -3.64
CA ILE A 233 -13.42 -0.75 -3.15
C ILE A 233 -12.61 -0.25 -4.37
N PRO A 234 -12.65 1.05 -4.68
CA PRO A 234 -11.82 1.63 -5.73
C PRO A 234 -10.33 1.34 -5.51
N LEU A 235 -9.58 1.18 -6.60
CA LEU A 235 -8.18 0.75 -6.52
C LEU A 235 -7.33 1.67 -5.64
N TYR A 236 -7.54 2.98 -5.79
CA TYR A 236 -6.84 3.98 -5.02
C TYR A 236 -7.15 3.91 -3.52
N ASP A 237 -8.41 3.69 -3.15
CA ASP A 237 -8.84 3.60 -1.75
C ASP A 237 -8.20 2.41 -1.04
N ARG A 238 -7.86 1.33 -1.76
CA ARG A 238 -7.11 0.17 -1.21
C ARG A 238 -5.73 0.59 -0.72
N THR A 239 -5.02 1.39 -1.52
CA THR A 239 -3.70 1.93 -1.12
C THR A 239 -3.81 2.93 0.03
N LEU A 240 -4.85 3.76 0.05
CA LEU A 240 -5.12 4.68 1.15
C LEU A 240 -5.38 3.96 2.46
N ILE A 241 -6.17 2.89 2.45
CA ILE A 241 -6.40 2.07 3.66
C ILE A 241 -5.07 1.57 4.21
N ALA A 242 -4.15 1.08 3.36
CA ALA A 242 -2.84 0.62 3.80
C ALA A 242 -2.03 1.77 4.45
N LEU A 243 -2.03 2.95 3.85
CA LEU A 243 -1.35 4.14 4.37
C LEU A 243 -1.96 4.61 5.70
N GLU A 244 -3.29 4.72 5.80
CA GLU A 244 -4.01 5.13 7.01
C GLU A 244 -3.76 4.20 8.19
N LYS A 245 -3.75 2.89 7.93
CA LYS A 245 -3.45 1.90 8.95
C LYS A 245 -1.97 1.87 9.31
N LYS A 246 -1.10 2.61 8.57
CA LYS A 246 0.36 2.58 8.73
C LYS A 246 0.88 1.14 8.60
N ALA A 247 0.47 0.48 7.54
CA ALA A 247 0.80 -0.92 7.30
C ALA A 247 2.32 -1.14 7.25
N ASP A 248 2.77 -2.25 7.81
CA ASP A 248 4.14 -2.74 7.67
C ASP A 248 4.29 -3.63 6.43
N LEU A 249 3.16 -4.16 5.91
CA LEU A 249 3.08 -4.97 4.70
C LEU A 249 1.68 -4.89 4.11
N PHE A 250 1.60 -4.79 2.78
CA PHE A 250 0.36 -4.84 2.00
C PHE A 250 0.39 -6.06 1.07
N ILE A 251 -0.65 -6.90 1.15
CA ILE A 251 -0.78 -8.11 0.33
C ILE A 251 -2.11 -8.05 -0.43
N SER A 252 -2.06 -7.83 -1.73
CA SER A 252 -3.23 -7.90 -2.61
C SER A 252 -3.39 -9.32 -3.13
N ILE A 253 -4.61 -9.87 -3.04
CA ILE A 253 -4.96 -11.24 -3.42
C ILE A 253 -5.84 -11.19 -4.66
N HIS A 254 -5.40 -11.85 -5.71
CA HIS A 254 -6.05 -11.95 -7.02
C HIS A 254 -6.08 -13.40 -7.52
N THR A 255 -6.82 -13.63 -8.59
CA THR A 255 -6.93 -14.92 -9.27
C THR A 255 -6.80 -14.71 -10.76
N ASN A 256 -5.75 -15.25 -11.34
CA ASN A 256 -5.33 -14.99 -12.71
C ASN A 256 -6.33 -15.54 -13.77
N ALA A 257 -6.31 -14.93 -14.94
CA ALA A 257 -7.02 -15.40 -16.10
C ALA A 257 -6.22 -15.18 -17.38
N SER A 258 -6.41 -16.04 -18.36
CA SER A 258 -5.78 -15.91 -19.68
C SER A 258 -6.68 -16.50 -20.75
N GLU A 259 -6.57 -15.99 -21.99
CA GLU A 259 -7.17 -16.60 -23.18
C GLU A 259 -6.51 -17.93 -23.52
N ASN A 260 -5.25 -18.13 -23.10
CA ASN A 260 -4.56 -19.42 -23.22
C ASN A 260 -4.90 -20.31 -22.01
N PRO A 261 -5.75 -21.35 -22.17
CA PRO A 261 -6.18 -22.22 -21.07
C PRO A 261 -5.05 -23.10 -20.52
N ASN A 262 -3.92 -23.21 -21.21
CA ASN A 262 -2.76 -23.97 -20.74
C ASN A 262 -1.90 -23.21 -19.73
N LEU A 263 -2.11 -21.92 -19.57
CA LEU A 263 -1.45 -21.17 -18.50
C LEU A 263 -2.02 -21.57 -17.15
N SER A 264 -1.13 -21.88 -16.22
CA SER A 264 -1.48 -22.39 -14.88
C SER A 264 -0.49 -21.92 -13.83
N GLY A 265 -0.82 -22.13 -12.58
CA GLY A 265 0.07 -21.98 -11.44
C GLY A 265 -0.03 -20.63 -10.73
N THR A 266 0.68 -20.54 -9.61
CA THR A 266 0.71 -19.37 -8.72
C THR A 266 1.83 -18.42 -9.11
N TYR A 267 1.56 -17.12 -9.09
CA TYR A 267 2.53 -16.06 -9.33
C TYR A 267 2.50 -15.03 -8.19
N ILE A 268 3.63 -14.38 -7.97
CA ILE A 268 3.70 -13.16 -7.14
C ILE A 268 4.21 -12.03 -8.00
N TYR A 269 3.54 -10.90 -7.91
CA TYR A 269 3.93 -9.67 -8.59
C TYR A 269 4.39 -8.62 -7.60
N THR A 270 5.46 -7.92 -7.96
CA THR A 270 5.99 -6.78 -7.23
C THR A 270 5.90 -5.51 -8.07
N LEU A 271 5.92 -4.36 -7.43
CA LEU A 271 5.90 -3.08 -8.13
C LEU A 271 7.18 -2.87 -8.94
N ASN A 272 7.03 -2.43 -10.19
CA ASN A 272 8.12 -1.98 -11.05
C ASN A 272 7.66 -0.81 -11.93
N LEU A 273 8.10 0.39 -11.60
CA LEU A 273 7.75 1.60 -12.35
C LEU A 273 8.35 1.64 -13.76
N ARG A 274 9.38 0.83 -14.04
CA ARG A 274 10.03 0.76 -15.36
C ARG A 274 9.25 -0.07 -16.37
N GLY A 275 8.20 -0.79 -15.91
CA GLY A 275 7.33 -1.63 -16.73
C GLY A 275 7.38 -3.10 -16.38
N ALA A 276 6.62 -3.88 -17.13
CA ALA A 276 6.44 -5.31 -16.89
C ALA A 276 7.66 -6.15 -17.29
N THR A 277 7.97 -7.16 -16.50
CA THR A 277 9.11 -8.08 -16.73
C THR A 277 8.83 -9.13 -17.81
N SER A 278 7.55 -9.35 -18.15
CA SER A 278 7.15 -10.30 -19.20
C SER A 278 5.86 -9.84 -19.89
N LYS A 279 5.51 -10.49 -21.01
CA LYS A 279 4.21 -10.29 -21.67
C LYS A 279 3.05 -10.66 -20.76
N LEU A 280 3.16 -11.74 -20.00
CA LEU A 280 2.14 -12.13 -19.03
C LEU A 280 1.98 -11.04 -17.94
N ALA A 281 3.08 -10.58 -17.35
CA ALA A 281 3.04 -9.51 -16.36
C ALA A 281 2.38 -8.23 -16.91
N LYS A 282 2.59 -7.93 -18.20
CA LYS A 282 1.95 -6.78 -18.85
C LYS A 282 0.44 -6.98 -19.01
N MET A 283 0.01 -8.17 -19.43
CA MET A 283 -1.42 -8.50 -19.55
C MET A 283 -2.14 -8.42 -18.20
N VAL A 284 -1.52 -8.95 -17.14
CA VAL A 284 -2.07 -8.90 -15.78
C VAL A 284 -2.13 -7.45 -15.29
N GLU A 285 -1.05 -6.66 -15.48
CA GLU A 285 -1.05 -5.22 -15.15
C GLU A 285 -2.21 -4.48 -15.82
N GLU A 286 -2.40 -4.69 -17.12
CA GLU A 286 -3.46 -4.02 -17.88
C GLU A 286 -4.85 -4.42 -17.40
N ARG A 287 -5.05 -5.70 -17.04
CA ARG A 287 -6.30 -6.20 -16.50
C ARG A 287 -6.61 -5.58 -15.14
N GLU A 288 -5.65 -5.61 -14.22
CA GLU A 288 -5.85 -5.14 -12.85
C GLU A 288 -5.95 -3.62 -12.75
N ASN A 289 -5.32 -2.89 -13.66
CA ASN A 289 -5.39 -1.44 -13.72
C ASN A 289 -6.63 -0.90 -14.46
N LYS A 290 -7.47 -1.75 -15.10
CA LYS A 290 -8.64 -1.29 -15.89
C LYS A 290 -9.63 -0.43 -15.13
N THR A 291 -9.85 -0.72 -13.86
CA THR A 291 -10.77 0.04 -13.01
C THR A 291 -10.30 1.48 -12.75
N VAL A 292 -9.00 1.76 -12.85
CA VAL A 292 -8.44 3.11 -12.75
C VAL A 292 -8.85 3.96 -13.95
N LEU A 293 -8.86 3.37 -15.15
CA LEU A 293 -9.17 4.08 -16.39
C LEU A 293 -10.62 4.56 -16.48
N ASN A 294 -11.53 3.93 -15.77
CA ASN A 294 -12.95 4.30 -15.76
C ASN A 294 -13.32 5.38 -14.74
N VAL A 295 -12.44 5.67 -13.77
CA VAL A 295 -12.70 6.62 -12.67
C VAL A 295 -11.94 7.93 -12.83
N ILE A 296 -10.82 7.95 -13.58
CA ILE A 296 -9.97 9.13 -13.73
C ILE A 296 -10.05 9.66 -15.17
N LYS A 297 -11.17 10.29 -15.53
CA LYS A 297 -11.17 11.35 -16.54
C LYS A 297 -10.98 12.73 -15.89
N VAL A 298 -9.97 12.88 -15.06
CA VAL A 298 -9.60 14.19 -14.51
C VAL A 298 -8.08 14.25 -14.40
N SER A 299 -7.52 14.84 -15.36
CA SER A 299 -6.19 15.40 -15.59
C SER A 299 -5.46 14.77 -16.76
N ALA A 300 -5.44 15.53 -17.86
CA ALA A 300 -4.71 15.21 -19.10
C ALA A 300 -3.20 15.53 -19.00
N ASN A 301 -2.57 15.42 -17.81
CA ASN A 301 -1.14 15.68 -17.67
C ASN A 301 -0.35 14.41 -17.40
N PRO A 302 0.34 13.83 -18.42
CA PRO A 302 1.12 12.60 -18.27
C PRO A 302 2.34 12.74 -17.34
N ASN A 303 2.71 13.95 -16.93
CA ASN A 303 3.88 14.18 -16.07
C ASN A 303 3.60 14.05 -14.58
N VAL A 304 2.32 14.05 -14.15
CA VAL A 304 1.93 13.95 -12.74
C VAL A 304 2.15 12.55 -12.14
N ASN A 305 2.14 11.51 -12.99
CA ASN A 305 2.36 10.12 -12.56
C ASN A 305 3.84 9.76 -12.31
N LYS A 306 4.78 10.67 -12.53
CA LYS A 306 6.19 10.31 -12.62
C LYS A 306 7.01 10.50 -11.34
N ILE A 307 6.51 11.21 -10.33
CA ILE A 307 7.38 11.72 -9.27
C ILE A 307 6.90 11.47 -7.83
N VAL A 308 5.90 10.64 -7.59
CA VAL A 308 5.61 10.26 -6.19
C VAL A 308 6.70 9.30 -5.73
N ALA A 309 7.82 9.92 -5.36
CA ALA A 309 8.81 9.40 -4.43
C ALA A 309 9.70 8.24 -4.91
N ASP A 310 10.72 8.53 -5.68
CA ASP A 310 11.75 7.54 -6.04
C ASP A 310 12.31 6.76 -4.83
N MET A 311 12.47 7.38 -3.67
CA MET A 311 13.00 6.69 -2.48
C MET A 311 11.94 5.87 -1.74
N ALA A 312 10.75 6.41 -1.49
CA ALA A 312 9.69 5.68 -0.78
C ALA A 312 9.15 4.51 -1.61
N ILE A 313 9.04 4.70 -2.92
CA ILE A 313 8.68 3.65 -3.89
C ILE A 313 9.84 2.66 -4.06
N SER A 314 11.10 3.10 -4.05
CA SER A 314 12.26 2.21 -4.07
C SER A 314 12.27 1.26 -2.86
N HIS A 315 11.90 1.75 -1.69
CA HIS A 315 11.72 0.91 -0.49
C HIS A 315 10.57 -0.10 -0.69
N THR A 316 9.41 0.34 -1.17
CA THR A 316 8.27 -0.53 -1.51
C THR A 316 8.68 -1.63 -2.47
N MET A 317 9.39 -1.29 -3.55
CA MET A 317 9.85 -2.25 -4.56
C MET A 317 10.86 -3.26 -3.98
N THR A 318 11.88 -2.78 -3.27
CA THR A 318 12.94 -3.63 -2.71
C THR A 318 12.38 -4.57 -1.64
N GLU A 319 11.62 -4.05 -0.70
CA GLU A 319 11.09 -4.84 0.41
C GLU A 319 9.90 -5.72 -0.02
N GLY A 320 9.11 -5.28 -1.01
CA GLY A 320 8.11 -6.13 -1.65
C GLY A 320 8.74 -7.35 -2.33
N LEU A 321 9.86 -7.14 -3.04
CA LEU A 321 10.62 -8.25 -3.63
C LEU A 321 11.23 -9.18 -2.56
N ASN A 322 11.73 -8.63 -1.46
CA ASN A 322 12.26 -9.43 -0.36
C ASN A 322 11.17 -10.30 0.26
N PHE A 323 10.00 -9.74 0.55
CA PHE A 323 8.84 -10.52 1.02
C PHE A 323 8.43 -11.59 0.00
N ALA A 324 8.36 -11.27 -1.29
CA ALA A 324 7.99 -12.19 -2.36
C ALA A 324 8.91 -13.42 -2.40
N LYS A 325 10.21 -13.27 -2.12
CA LYS A 325 11.16 -14.39 -2.03
C LYS A 325 10.82 -15.35 -0.88
N PHE A 326 10.42 -14.84 0.29
CA PHE A 326 9.95 -15.69 1.40
C PHE A 326 8.65 -16.41 1.00
N ALA A 327 7.70 -15.70 0.42
CA ALA A 327 6.44 -16.29 -0.02
C ALA A 327 6.68 -17.39 -1.09
N GLN A 328 7.60 -17.17 -2.02
CA GLN A 328 8.00 -18.18 -3.02
C GLN A 328 8.43 -19.51 -2.38
N ILE A 329 9.26 -19.47 -1.33
CA ILE A 329 9.75 -20.68 -0.67
C ILE A 329 8.59 -21.49 -0.09
N TYR A 330 7.69 -20.83 0.65
CA TYR A 330 6.57 -21.51 1.28
C TYR A 330 5.50 -21.96 0.29
N LEU A 331 5.22 -21.19 -0.76
CA LEU A 331 4.29 -21.57 -1.82
C LEU A 331 4.81 -22.77 -2.60
N LYS A 332 6.07 -22.78 -3.03
CA LYS A 332 6.69 -23.95 -3.70
C LYS A 332 6.64 -25.21 -2.85
N ARG A 333 6.82 -25.07 -1.53
CA ARG A 333 6.83 -26.19 -0.61
C ARG A 333 5.45 -26.79 -0.36
N ASN A 334 4.47 -25.92 -0.14
CA ASN A 334 3.15 -26.33 0.35
C ASN A 334 2.15 -26.60 -0.77
N LEU A 335 2.29 -25.94 -1.92
CA LEU A 335 1.40 -26.10 -3.06
C LEU A 335 1.97 -27.12 -4.04
N LYS A 336 1.85 -28.43 -3.68
CA LYS A 336 2.34 -29.53 -4.53
C LYS A 336 1.40 -29.84 -5.71
N ASP A 337 0.12 -29.46 -5.58
CA ASP A 337 -0.91 -29.71 -6.58
C ASP A 337 -0.94 -28.67 -7.70
N THR A 338 -0.29 -27.53 -7.50
CA THR A 338 -0.03 -26.50 -8.50
C THR A 338 1.42 -26.06 -8.41
N GLU A 339 1.93 -25.52 -9.50
CA GLU A 339 3.31 -25.03 -9.52
C GLU A 339 3.36 -23.55 -9.16
N PHE A 340 4.21 -23.19 -8.19
CA PHE A 340 4.63 -21.79 -8.09
C PHE A 340 5.56 -21.48 -9.27
N LYS A 341 5.13 -20.61 -10.16
CA LYS A 341 5.89 -20.31 -11.39
C LYS A 341 7.07 -19.39 -11.11
N ARG A 342 6.82 -18.16 -10.74
CA ARG A 342 7.89 -17.18 -10.52
C ARG A 342 7.40 -15.90 -9.86
N ILE A 343 8.37 -15.08 -9.45
CA ILE A 343 8.15 -13.68 -9.09
C ILE A 343 8.31 -12.85 -10.36
N GLU A 344 7.31 -12.05 -10.66
CA GLU A 344 7.27 -11.10 -11.77
C GLU A 344 7.13 -9.67 -11.24
N SER A 345 7.24 -8.68 -12.11
CA SER A 345 6.99 -7.30 -11.69
C SER A 345 6.39 -6.48 -12.82
N ALA A 346 5.53 -5.52 -12.45
CA ALA A 346 4.92 -4.57 -13.37
C ALA A 346 4.42 -3.32 -12.62
N ASN A 347 3.84 -2.36 -13.36
CA ASN A 347 3.41 -1.08 -12.81
C ASN A 347 1.97 -1.15 -12.28
N PHE A 348 1.74 -2.01 -11.28
CA PHE A 348 0.43 -2.19 -10.64
C PHE A 348 0.04 -0.95 -9.83
N ALA A 349 -1.12 -0.38 -10.12
CA ALA A 349 -1.63 0.79 -9.41
C ALA A 349 -1.86 0.50 -7.92
N VAL A 350 -2.41 -0.68 -7.60
CA VAL A 350 -2.70 -1.10 -6.21
C VAL A 350 -1.44 -1.30 -5.36
N LEU A 351 -0.27 -1.49 -5.97
CA LEU A 351 1.01 -1.64 -5.25
C LEU A 351 1.76 -0.33 -5.04
N LYS A 352 1.22 0.80 -5.49
CA LYS A 352 1.81 2.12 -5.28
C LYS A 352 1.53 2.64 -3.87
N THR A 353 2.07 1.98 -2.89
CA THR A 353 1.96 2.26 -1.45
C THR A 353 3.31 2.77 -0.92
N PRO A 354 3.58 4.08 -0.95
CA PRO A 354 4.90 4.62 -0.60
C PRO A 354 5.36 4.14 0.79
N SER A 355 6.61 3.68 0.86
CA SER A 355 7.26 3.15 2.08
C SER A 355 6.64 1.87 2.67
N ILE A 356 5.60 1.30 2.06
CA ILE A 356 5.00 0.04 2.51
C ILE A 356 5.41 -1.08 1.54
N PRO A 357 6.12 -2.13 1.99
CA PRO A 357 6.34 -3.34 1.21
C PRO A 357 5.02 -3.87 0.66
N SER A 358 4.91 -4.08 -0.66
CA SER A 358 3.64 -4.44 -1.28
C SER A 358 3.84 -5.51 -2.34
N VAL A 359 2.94 -6.50 -2.34
CA VAL A 359 2.90 -7.58 -3.33
C VAL A 359 1.47 -7.86 -3.77
N LEU A 360 1.33 -8.38 -5.00
CA LEU A 360 0.10 -8.94 -5.52
C LEU A 360 0.33 -10.43 -5.76
N VAL A 361 -0.56 -11.25 -5.22
CA VAL A 361 -0.53 -12.72 -5.32
C VAL A 361 -1.63 -13.17 -6.25
N GLU A 362 -1.26 -13.75 -7.37
CA GLU A 362 -2.16 -14.47 -8.27
C GLU A 362 -2.21 -15.93 -7.84
N THR A 363 -3.34 -16.33 -7.27
CA THR A 363 -3.49 -17.62 -6.59
C THR A 363 -3.32 -18.81 -7.52
N ALA A 364 -3.97 -18.76 -8.67
CA ALA A 364 -3.91 -19.70 -9.80
C ALA A 364 -4.71 -19.15 -10.98
N PHE A 365 -4.83 -19.86 -12.11
CA PHE A 365 -5.61 -19.41 -13.26
C PHE A 365 -7.04 -19.95 -13.24
N ILE A 366 -8.02 -19.06 -13.07
CA ILE A 366 -9.46 -19.41 -13.09
C ILE A 366 -9.90 -20.00 -14.44
N THR A 367 -9.17 -19.68 -15.54
CA THR A 367 -9.43 -20.15 -16.89
C THR A 367 -8.81 -21.52 -17.20
N ASN A 368 -7.90 -22.01 -16.35
CA ASN A 368 -7.34 -23.35 -16.47
C ASN A 368 -8.18 -24.34 -15.65
N GLU A 369 -8.63 -25.44 -16.25
CA GLU A 369 -9.54 -26.39 -15.59
C GLU A 369 -8.94 -27.03 -14.33
N ASN A 370 -7.64 -27.36 -14.34
CA ASN A 370 -6.99 -27.96 -13.16
C ASN A 370 -6.87 -26.94 -12.04
N ASP A 371 -6.39 -25.74 -12.35
CA ASP A 371 -6.30 -24.64 -11.38
C ASP A 371 -7.70 -24.26 -10.84
N ALA A 372 -8.74 -24.25 -11.69
CA ALA A 372 -10.11 -23.97 -11.26
C ALA A 372 -10.63 -25.01 -10.25
N ARG A 373 -10.31 -26.29 -10.42
CA ARG A 373 -10.66 -27.32 -9.42
C ARG A 373 -9.93 -27.08 -8.09
N LEU A 374 -8.66 -26.66 -8.13
CA LEU A 374 -7.90 -26.29 -6.93
C LEU A 374 -8.50 -25.02 -6.27
N LEU A 375 -8.85 -24.01 -7.04
CA LEU A 375 -9.48 -22.78 -6.55
C LEU A 375 -10.87 -23.02 -5.93
N ALA A 376 -11.56 -24.09 -6.34
CA ALA A 376 -12.80 -24.54 -5.71
C ALA A 376 -12.57 -25.35 -4.42
N ASN A 377 -11.35 -25.83 -4.17
CA ASN A 377 -10.99 -26.65 -3.02
C ASN A 377 -10.54 -25.79 -1.84
N ASP A 378 -11.27 -25.88 -0.72
CA ASP A 378 -11.01 -25.09 0.49
C ASP A 378 -9.66 -25.39 1.13
N GLU A 379 -9.18 -26.63 1.07
CA GLU A 379 -7.86 -27.06 1.57
C GLU A 379 -6.72 -26.41 0.79
N PHE A 380 -6.85 -26.29 -0.53
CA PHE A 380 -5.88 -25.59 -1.37
C PHE A 380 -5.79 -24.09 -0.98
N LEU A 381 -6.93 -23.42 -0.83
CA LEU A 381 -6.98 -22.02 -0.41
C LEU A 381 -6.38 -21.82 0.99
N GLU A 382 -6.57 -22.81 1.88
CA GLU A 382 -5.98 -22.78 3.22
C GLU A 382 -4.47 -22.96 3.20
N LYS A 383 -3.94 -23.91 2.42
CA LYS A 383 -2.48 -24.11 2.22
C LYS A 383 -1.82 -22.85 1.64
N LEU A 384 -2.50 -22.17 0.71
CA LEU A 384 -2.03 -20.92 0.14
C LEU A 384 -1.95 -19.81 1.21
N ALA A 385 -3.03 -19.63 1.97
CA ALA A 385 -3.08 -18.64 3.06
C ALA A 385 -2.03 -18.96 4.15
N GLN A 386 -1.87 -20.22 4.54
CA GLN A 386 -0.86 -20.64 5.50
C GLN A 386 0.57 -20.37 5.00
N SER A 387 0.81 -20.55 3.71
CA SER A 387 2.11 -20.25 3.10
C SER A 387 2.46 -18.77 3.20
N LEU A 388 1.49 -17.90 2.91
CA LEU A 388 1.65 -16.44 3.05
C LEU A 388 1.84 -16.03 4.52
N TYR A 389 1.12 -16.66 5.45
CA TYR A 389 1.33 -16.44 6.89
C TYR A 389 2.76 -16.80 7.31
N LYS A 390 3.25 -18.00 6.95
CA LYS A 390 4.63 -18.44 7.28
C LYS A 390 5.68 -17.50 6.69
N ALA A 391 5.47 -17.07 5.45
CA ALA A 391 6.33 -16.08 4.80
C ALA A 391 6.36 -14.75 5.56
N THR A 392 5.20 -14.30 6.04
CA THR A 392 5.07 -13.06 6.83
C THR A 392 5.83 -13.14 8.15
N VAL A 393 5.73 -14.27 8.84
CA VAL A 393 6.47 -14.49 10.09
C VAL A 393 7.98 -14.43 9.85
N ASP A 394 8.50 -15.17 8.87
CA ASP A 394 9.93 -15.23 8.62
C ASP A 394 10.48 -13.92 8.09
N TYR A 395 9.73 -13.20 7.25
CA TYR A 395 10.11 -11.88 6.78
C TYR A 395 10.29 -10.89 7.94
N PHE A 396 9.38 -10.83 8.90
CA PHE A 396 9.48 -9.88 10.00
C PHE A 396 10.40 -10.34 11.12
N PHE A 397 10.38 -11.62 11.48
CA PHE A 397 10.99 -12.10 12.71
C PHE A 397 12.28 -12.91 12.51
N LYS A 398 12.58 -13.34 11.29
CA LYS A 398 13.92 -13.85 10.95
C LYS A 398 14.76 -12.81 10.23
N TYR A 399 14.28 -12.30 9.09
CA TYR A 399 15.05 -11.39 8.25
C TYR A 399 15.19 -9.99 8.88
N LYS A 400 14.07 -9.31 9.14
CA LYS A 400 14.13 -7.93 9.66
C LYS A 400 14.80 -7.82 11.01
N ASN A 401 14.59 -8.78 11.93
CA ASN A 401 15.26 -8.74 13.22
C ASN A 401 16.77 -8.88 13.09
N LEU A 402 17.29 -9.75 12.20
CA LEU A 402 18.73 -9.89 11.98
C LEU A 402 19.33 -8.66 11.33
N VAL A 403 18.63 -8.02 10.41
CA VAL A 403 19.07 -6.75 9.81
C VAL A 403 19.17 -5.65 10.87
N PHE A 404 18.18 -5.55 11.78
CA PHE A 404 18.20 -4.53 12.84
C PHE A 404 19.20 -4.83 13.96
N SER A 405 19.47 -6.10 14.30
CA SER A 405 20.44 -6.46 15.35
C SER A 405 21.88 -6.15 14.94
N LYS A 406 22.27 -6.47 13.71
CA LYS A 406 23.60 -6.14 13.18
C LYS A 406 23.86 -4.62 13.15
N GLY A 407 22.85 -3.81 12.84
CA GLY A 407 22.99 -2.34 12.87
C GLY A 407 23.19 -1.77 14.28
N LYS A 408 22.97 -2.57 15.33
CA LYS A 408 23.23 -2.19 16.72
C LYS A 408 24.60 -2.66 17.24
N GLU A 409 25.14 -3.75 16.68
CA GLU A 409 26.45 -4.28 17.08
C GLU A 409 27.63 -3.49 16.47
N GLU A 410 27.39 -2.78 15.36
CA GLU A 410 28.35 -1.95 14.65
C GLU A 410 28.28 -0.45 15.03
N SER A 411 27.39 -0.06 15.94
CA SER A 411 27.25 1.29 16.50
C SER A 411 27.77 1.37 17.91
#